data_45173352a90007a6a7a345276bacc85e
#
_entry.id   45173352a90007a6a7a345276bacc85e
#
_cell.length_a   1.000
_cell.length_b   1.000
_cell.length_c   1.000
_cell.angle_alpha   90.00
_cell.angle_beta   90.00
_cell.angle_gamma   90.00
#
_symmetry.space_group_name_H-M   'P 1'
#
loop_
_entity.id
_entity.type
_entity.pdbx_description
1 polymer ?
#
loop_
_entity_poly.entity_id
_entity_poly.type
_entity_poly.pdbx_seq_one_letter_code
_entity_poly.pdbx_strand_id
1 'polypeptide(L)'
;MKKIIINGGRPLKGEVTISGAKNSVVALIPATILADEIVTLDGVPDISDVASLIDIMTLMGAKVERDGETLIIDPRGVQDMPMPFGKINSLRASYYFYGSLLGRYGRATVGLPGGCDLGPRPIDLHLKAFEAMGAKMTMDGSSMNLSTNGERLHGAAIYMDTVSVGATINTILAAVKAEGRTVIENAAREPEIIDVVTLLNNMGAHIRGAGTDIITIEGVDYLHGTRHQVIPDRIEAGTYIALAAAVGEGIQINNVLYEHLESFIAKLEEMGVRMTISEDSVFVEKQENLKAVHIKTSPYPGFATDLQQPLTPLLLTANGKGSIVDTIYQKRVNHVAELMRMGATIETVGDRIVYQGPNQLTGAPVKATDLRAGAALVIAGLMAQGRTEITNIEFILRGYSHIIEKLQQLGADIELIDEA
;
A
#
# COMPACT_ATOMS: atom_id res chain seq x y z
N MET A 1 -19.06 1.20 -18.90
CA MET A 1 -17.70 0.82 -18.45
C MET A 1 -16.91 2.08 -18.12
N LYS A 2 -16.38 2.18 -16.90
CA LYS A 2 -15.62 3.35 -16.47
C LYS A 2 -14.23 3.37 -17.08
N LYS A 3 -13.83 4.53 -17.59
CA LYS A 3 -12.50 4.77 -18.18
C LYS A 3 -11.95 6.11 -17.70
N ILE A 4 -10.63 6.20 -17.62
CA ILE A 4 -9.94 7.49 -17.48
C ILE A 4 -9.46 7.93 -18.86
N ILE A 5 -9.79 9.17 -19.21
CA ILE A 5 -9.36 9.80 -20.46
C ILE A 5 -8.36 10.89 -20.10
N ILE A 6 -7.20 10.87 -20.75
CA ILE A 6 -6.14 11.84 -20.57
C ILE A 6 -5.75 12.41 -21.94
N ASN A 7 -5.81 13.72 -22.08
CA ASN A 7 -5.16 14.44 -23.19
C ASN A 7 -3.83 14.97 -22.68
N GLY A 8 -2.74 14.28 -23.03
CA GLY A 8 -1.42 14.54 -22.50
C GLY A 8 -0.68 15.70 -23.17
N GLY A 9 0.55 15.91 -22.71
CA GLY A 9 1.43 16.94 -23.25
C GLY A 9 1.28 18.33 -22.65
N ARG A 10 0.42 18.50 -21.64
CA ARG A 10 0.30 19.76 -20.90
C ARG A 10 1.32 19.78 -19.74
N PRO A 11 2.07 20.88 -19.57
CA PRO A 11 2.85 21.06 -18.37
C PRO A 11 1.94 21.28 -17.16
N LEU A 12 2.25 20.61 -16.06
CA LEU A 12 1.50 20.71 -14.81
C LEU A 12 2.24 21.58 -13.81
N LYS A 13 1.50 22.31 -12.99
CA LYS A 13 2.03 23.16 -11.92
C LYS A 13 1.01 23.35 -10.81
N GLY A 14 1.48 23.80 -9.65
CA GLY A 14 0.66 24.04 -8.48
C GLY A 14 1.08 23.20 -7.30
N GLU A 15 0.13 22.82 -6.49
CA GLU A 15 0.39 22.02 -5.29
C GLU A 15 -0.61 20.89 -5.13
N VAL A 16 -0.16 19.83 -4.49
CA VAL A 16 -0.96 18.66 -4.13
C VAL A 16 -0.63 18.23 -2.72
N THR A 17 -1.64 17.83 -1.96
CA THR A 17 -1.49 17.33 -0.59
C THR A 17 -1.67 15.81 -0.55
N ILE A 18 -0.70 15.11 0.03
CA ILE A 18 -0.71 13.66 0.14
C ILE A 18 -1.69 13.22 1.22
N SER A 19 -2.44 12.19 0.91
CA SER A 19 -3.43 11.56 1.79
C SER A 19 -2.78 10.60 2.79
N GLY A 20 -3.56 10.13 3.76
CA GLY A 20 -3.13 9.08 4.68
C GLY A 20 -2.79 7.77 3.96
N ALA A 21 -1.87 7.01 4.55
CA ALA A 21 -1.29 5.82 3.94
C ALA A 21 -2.30 4.67 3.80
N LYS A 22 -2.55 4.26 2.55
CA LYS A 22 -3.35 3.06 2.25
C LYS A 22 -2.81 1.84 2.99
N ASN A 23 -1.50 1.61 2.89
CA ASN A 23 -0.86 0.42 3.47
C ASN A 23 -0.89 0.41 5.01
N SER A 24 -1.13 1.56 5.65
CA SER A 24 -1.45 1.64 7.08
C SER A 24 -2.91 1.33 7.36
N VAL A 25 -3.84 2.00 6.70
CA VAL A 25 -5.27 1.89 7.05
C VAL A 25 -5.83 0.50 6.83
N VAL A 26 -5.31 -0.25 5.87
CA VAL A 26 -5.72 -1.65 5.64
C VAL A 26 -5.35 -2.58 6.80
N ALA A 27 -4.44 -2.17 7.67
CA ALA A 27 -4.08 -2.85 8.91
C ALA A 27 -4.68 -2.16 10.15
N LEU A 28 -4.71 -0.82 10.17
CA LEU A 28 -5.27 -0.06 11.30
C LEU A 28 -6.76 -0.35 11.52
N ILE A 29 -7.54 -0.45 10.45
CA ILE A 29 -8.98 -0.73 10.55
C ILE A 29 -9.23 -2.11 11.17
N PRO A 30 -8.65 -3.23 10.67
CA PRO A 30 -8.75 -4.51 11.36
C PRO A 30 -8.20 -4.50 12.79
N ALA A 31 -7.15 -3.73 13.07
CA ALA A 31 -6.58 -3.62 14.41
C ALA A 31 -7.58 -3.07 15.44
N THR A 32 -8.54 -2.24 15.02
CA THR A 32 -9.56 -1.70 15.94
C THR A 32 -10.46 -2.78 16.55
N ILE A 33 -10.56 -3.97 15.93
CA ILE A 33 -11.29 -5.11 16.51
C ILE A 33 -10.72 -5.53 17.87
N LEU A 34 -9.43 -5.31 18.09
CA LEU A 34 -8.76 -5.64 19.34
C LEU A 34 -9.12 -4.69 20.50
N ALA A 35 -9.68 -3.54 20.19
CA ALA A 35 -10.07 -2.54 21.19
C ALA A 35 -11.33 -2.97 21.95
N ASP A 36 -11.39 -2.58 23.22
CA ASP A 36 -12.54 -2.76 24.10
C ASP A 36 -13.40 -1.47 24.21
N GLU A 37 -13.00 -0.42 23.48
CA GLU A 37 -13.65 0.91 23.44
C GLU A 37 -13.61 1.47 22.01
N ILE A 38 -14.24 2.64 21.82
CA ILE A 38 -14.28 3.34 20.53
C ILE A 38 -12.89 3.83 20.14
N VAL A 39 -12.52 3.62 18.88
CA VAL A 39 -11.27 4.10 18.26
C VAL A 39 -11.59 5.10 17.15
N THR A 40 -10.92 6.24 17.16
CA THR A 40 -11.02 7.26 16.12
C THR A 40 -9.75 7.32 15.30
N LEU A 41 -9.87 7.20 13.98
CA LEU A 41 -8.77 7.31 13.02
C LEU A 41 -8.95 8.59 12.20
N ASP A 42 -7.94 9.47 12.21
CA ASP A 42 -7.89 10.68 11.39
C ASP A 42 -6.98 10.48 10.19
N GLY A 43 -7.23 11.20 9.10
CA GLY A 43 -6.42 11.13 7.89
C GLY A 43 -6.64 9.85 7.10
N VAL A 44 -7.81 9.26 7.17
CA VAL A 44 -8.16 8.05 6.40
C VAL A 44 -8.48 8.44 4.97
N PRO A 45 -7.76 7.87 3.96
CA PRO A 45 -7.96 8.23 2.57
C PRO A 45 -9.32 7.76 2.05
N ASP A 46 -9.87 8.50 1.08
CA ASP A 46 -11.08 8.12 0.36
C ASP A 46 -10.71 7.20 -0.82
N ILE A 47 -10.62 5.92 -0.52
CA ILE A 47 -10.26 4.86 -1.48
C ILE A 47 -11.21 3.68 -1.36
N SER A 48 -11.37 2.92 -2.43
CA SER A 48 -12.33 1.80 -2.43
C SER A 48 -11.96 0.67 -1.47
N ASP A 49 -10.67 0.47 -1.20
CA ASP A 49 -10.23 -0.52 -0.20
C ASP A 49 -10.72 -0.15 1.21
N VAL A 50 -10.76 1.13 1.57
CA VAL A 50 -11.34 1.60 2.84
C VAL A 50 -12.85 1.38 2.88
N ALA A 51 -13.55 1.70 1.80
CA ALA A 51 -15.00 1.46 1.71
C ALA A 51 -15.33 -0.04 1.90
N SER A 52 -14.54 -0.93 1.30
CA SER A 52 -14.68 -2.38 1.47
C SER A 52 -14.43 -2.82 2.91
N LEU A 53 -13.43 -2.27 3.57
CA LEU A 53 -13.13 -2.58 4.98
C LEU A 53 -14.24 -2.09 5.91
N ILE A 54 -14.79 -0.92 5.68
CA ILE A 54 -15.92 -0.38 6.45
C ILE A 54 -17.14 -1.31 6.29
N ASP A 55 -17.42 -1.76 5.06
CA ASP A 55 -18.51 -2.70 4.81
C ASP A 55 -18.31 -4.02 5.57
N ILE A 56 -17.11 -4.58 5.54
CA ILE A 56 -16.79 -5.82 6.26
C ILE A 56 -16.95 -5.61 7.77
N MET A 57 -16.40 -4.54 8.32
CA MET A 57 -16.52 -4.22 9.75
C MET A 57 -17.99 -4.07 10.17
N THR A 58 -18.79 -3.40 9.37
CA THR A 58 -20.23 -3.19 9.62
C THR A 58 -21.00 -4.52 9.58
N LEU A 59 -20.72 -5.38 8.61
CA LEU A 59 -21.32 -6.71 8.53
C LEU A 59 -20.96 -7.59 9.72
N MET A 60 -19.79 -7.42 10.29
CA MET A 60 -19.35 -8.13 11.49
C MET A 60 -19.96 -7.58 12.78
N GLY A 61 -20.65 -6.44 12.73
CA GLY A 61 -21.33 -5.85 13.87
C GLY A 61 -20.70 -4.59 14.47
N ALA A 62 -19.59 -4.11 13.90
CA ALA A 62 -19.02 -2.83 14.31
C ALA A 62 -19.92 -1.67 13.88
N LYS A 63 -19.94 -0.60 14.66
CA LYS A 63 -20.51 0.68 14.24
C LYS A 63 -19.40 1.57 13.70
N VAL A 64 -19.53 1.98 12.47
CA VAL A 64 -18.54 2.83 11.81
C VAL A 64 -19.23 4.09 11.31
N GLU A 65 -18.75 5.24 11.77
CA GLU A 65 -19.16 6.55 11.29
C GLU A 65 -17.99 7.20 10.55
N ARG A 66 -18.28 7.83 9.43
CA ARG A 66 -17.30 8.57 8.66
C ARG A 66 -17.69 10.03 8.56
N ASP A 67 -16.77 10.92 8.94
CA ASP A 67 -16.87 12.36 8.77
C ASP A 67 -15.61 12.85 8.04
N GLY A 68 -15.72 13.07 6.73
CA GLY A 68 -14.57 13.43 5.91
C GLY A 68 -13.49 12.34 5.93
N GLU A 69 -12.31 12.70 6.41
CA GLU A 69 -11.17 11.79 6.57
C GLU A 69 -11.11 11.12 7.96
N THR A 70 -12.10 11.35 8.81
CA THR A 70 -12.15 10.76 10.15
C THR A 70 -13.09 9.57 10.17
N LEU A 71 -12.62 8.43 10.69
CA LEU A 71 -13.43 7.26 11.00
C LEU A 71 -13.57 7.10 12.50
N ILE A 72 -14.80 6.94 12.96
CA ILE A 72 -15.12 6.60 14.35
C ILE A 72 -15.63 5.17 14.36
N ILE A 73 -14.88 4.26 14.98
CA ILE A 73 -15.14 2.82 14.96
C ILE A 73 -15.46 2.35 16.38
N ASP A 74 -16.65 1.82 16.57
CA ASP A 74 -17.04 1.11 17.79
C ASP A 74 -17.00 -0.40 17.52
N PRO A 75 -15.95 -1.10 17.98
CA PRO A 75 -15.80 -2.53 17.71
C PRO A 75 -16.54 -3.44 18.69
N ARG A 76 -17.19 -2.89 19.71
CA ARG A 76 -17.80 -3.66 20.80
C ARG A 76 -18.92 -4.59 20.33
N GLY A 77 -19.58 -4.23 19.23
CA GLY A 77 -20.64 -5.04 18.63
C GLY A 77 -20.13 -6.13 17.66
N VAL A 78 -18.83 -6.22 17.40
CA VAL A 78 -18.28 -7.23 16.52
C VAL A 78 -18.55 -8.61 17.07
N GLN A 79 -19.06 -9.49 16.21
CA GLN A 79 -19.36 -10.88 16.56
C GLN A 79 -18.29 -11.80 15.96
N ASP A 80 -18.02 -12.85 16.70
CA ASP A 80 -17.19 -13.94 16.23
C ASP A 80 -17.99 -14.78 15.21
N MET A 81 -17.83 -14.43 13.96
CA MET A 81 -18.51 -15.04 12.84
C MET A 81 -17.56 -15.21 11.66
N PRO A 82 -17.82 -16.19 10.77
CA PRO A 82 -17.06 -16.27 9.53
C PRO A 82 -17.12 -14.97 8.74
N MET A 83 -15.98 -14.56 8.21
CA MET A 83 -15.89 -13.37 7.36
C MET A 83 -16.79 -13.55 6.11
N PRO A 84 -17.52 -12.50 5.69
CA PRO A 84 -18.45 -12.59 4.57
C PRO A 84 -17.74 -12.96 3.25
N PHE A 85 -18.18 -14.05 2.63
CA PHE A 85 -17.72 -14.42 1.28
C PHE A 85 -18.06 -13.34 0.24
N GLY A 86 -17.27 -13.24 -0.81
CA GLY A 86 -17.49 -12.32 -1.92
C GLY A 86 -16.83 -10.95 -1.76
N LYS A 87 -16.90 -10.33 -0.58
CA LYS A 87 -16.19 -9.08 -0.31
C LYS A 87 -14.72 -9.29 0.05
N ILE A 88 -14.40 -10.42 0.66
CA ILE A 88 -13.04 -10.81 1.06
C ILE A 88 -12.15 -11.04 -0.16
N ASN A 89 -12.69 -11.70 -1.21
CA ASN A 89 -11.93 -12.04 -2.41
C ASN A 89 -11.47 -10.80 -3.20
N SER A 90 -12.13 -9.66 -3.00
CA SER A 90 -11.78 -8.40 -3.66
C SER A 90 -10.73 -7.58 -2.90
N LEU A 91 -10.43 -7.92 -1.65
CA LEU A 91 -9.56 -7.13 -0.77
C LEU A 91 -8.31 -7.92 -0.38
N ARG A 92 -7.15 -7.49 -0.85
CA ARG A 92 -5.85 -8.11 -0.53
C ARG A 92 -5.51 -8.12 0.94
N ALA A 93 -5.97 -7.12 1.68
CA ALA A 93 -5.67 -6.91 3.08
C ALA A 93 -6.63 -7.65 4.02
N SER A 94 -7.53 -8.49 3.50
CA SER A 94 -8.46 -9.28 4.31
C SER A 94 -7.74 -10.23 5.27
N TYR A 95 -6.51 -10.63 4.96
CA TYR A 95 -5.74 -11.49 5.84
C TYR A 95 -5.33 -10.83 7.17
N TYR A 96 -5.37 -9.50 7.32
CA TYR A 96 -5.14 -8.85 8.62
C TYR A 96 -6.26 -9.14 9.63
N PHE A 97 -7.43 -9.52 9.16
CA PHE A 97 -8.48 -10.01 10.03
C PHE A 97 -8.13 -11.32 10.73
N TYR A 98 -7.25 -12.16 10.16
CA TYR A 98 -6.75 -13.34 10.86
C TYR A 98 -6.12 -12.99 12.20
N GLY A 99 -5.18 -12.07 12.19
CA GLY A 99 -4.47 -11.65 13.40
C GLY A 99 -5.39 -11.01 14.43
N SER A 100 -6.25 -10.08 14.01
CA SER A 100 -7.15 -9.38 14.94
C SER A 100 -8.25 -10.30 15.50
N LEU A 101 -8.83 -11.17 14.70
CA LEU A 101 -9.84 -12.13 15.17
C LEU A 101 -9.24 -13.19 16.09
N LEU A 102 -8.06 -13.72 15.74
CA LEU A 102 -7.33 -14.64 16.62
C LEU A 102 -6.96 -13.98 17.94
N GLY A 103 -6.48 -12.74 17.89
CA GLY A 103 -6.11 -12.00 19.10
C GLY A 103 -7.28 -11.72 20.02
N ARG A 104 -8.46 -11.47 19.46
CA ARG A 104 -9.66 -11.18 20.24
C ARG A 104 -10.45 -12.42 20.67
N TYR A 105 -10.64 -13.38 19.76
CA TYR A 105 -11.57 -14.51 19.95
C TYR A 105 -10.90 -15.87 20.03
N GLY A 106 -9.60 -15.97 19.74
CA GLY A 106 -8.90 -17.25 19.65
C GLY A 106 -9.30 -18.08 18.42
N ARG A 107 -10.05 -17.54 17.51
CA ARG A 107 -10.44 -18.18 16.24
C ARG A 107 -10.73 -17.18 15.15
N ALA A 108 -10.47 -17.58 13.91
CA ALA A 108 -10.75 -16.79 12.72
C ALA A 108 -11.10 -17.70 11.55
N THR A 109 -12.18 -17.38 10.84
CA THR A 109 -12.56 -18.01 9.57
C THR A 109 -12.54 -16.94 8.50
N VAL A 110 -11.60 -17.02 7.58
CA VAL A 110 -11.41 -16.02 6.52
C VAL A 110 -11.23 -16.75 5.19
N GLY A 111 -11.84 -16.24 4.12
CA GLY A 111 -11.58 -16.72 2.77
C GLY A 111 -10.12 -16.52 2.39
N LEU A 112 -9.59 -17.37 1.52
CA LEU A 112 -8.24 -17.19 1.01
C LEU A 112 -8.13 -15.84 0.29
N PRO A 113 -7.04 -15.10 0.47
CA PRO A 113 -6.91 -13.77 -0.10
C PRO A 113 -6.97 -13.80 -1.63
N GLY A 114 -7.94 -13.08 -2.18
CA GLY A 114 -7.97 -12.71 -3.58
C GLY A 114 -7.03 -11.53 -3.85
N GLY A 115 -6.88 -11.10 -5.07
CA GLY A 115 -6.05 -9.93 -5.36
C GLY A 115 -5.79 -9.70 -6.82
N CYS A 116 -5.01 -8.67 -7.11
CA CYS A 116 -4.52 -8.38 -8.46
C CYS A 116 -3.64 -9.54 -8.97
N ASP A 117 -3.49 -9.62 -10.28
CA ASP A 117 -2.72 -10.66 -10.98
C ASP A 117 -1.20 -10.48 -10.81
N LEU A 118 -0.75 -10.40 -9.55
CA LEU A 118 0.66 -10.37 -9.18
C LEU A 118 1.19 -11.74 -8.73
N GLY A 119 0.38 -12.78 -8.94
CA GLY A 119 0.67 -14.15 -8.51
C GLY A 119 0.18 -14.48 -7.09
N PRO A 120 0.27 -15.76 -6.70
CA PRO A 120 -0.13 -16.20 -5.37
C PRO A 120 0.70 -15.51 -4.30
N ARG A 121 0.03 -15.06 -3.24
CA ARG A 121 0.71 -14.54 -2.05
C ARG A 121 0.78 -15.68 -1.03
N PRO A 122 1.98 -16.19 -0.76
CA PRO A 122 2.13 -17.21 0.26
C PRO A 122 1.78 -16.63 1.63
N ILE A 123 0.99 -17.39 2.39
CA ILE A 123 0.63 -17.08 3.78
C ILE A 123 1.38 -17.97 4.79
N ASP A 124 2.39 -18.67 4.33
CA ASP A 124 3.14 -19.64 5.10
C ASP A 124 3.76 -19.04 6.37
N LEU A 125 4.31 -17.81 6.26
CA LEU A 125 4.89 -17.11 7.41
C LEU A 125 3.84 -16.67 8.41
N HIS A 126 2.65 -16.28 7.94
CA HIS A 126 1.51 -15.97 8.82
C HIS A 126 1.11 -17.22 9.62
N LEU A 127 0.94 -18.36 8.93
CA LEU A 127 0.58 -19.63 9.56
C LEU A 127 1.64 -20.11 10.53
N LYS A 128 2.92 -20.02 10.18
CA LYS A 128 4.04 -20.33 11.05
C LYS A 128 3.94 -19.60 12.40
N ALA A 129 3.66 -18.29 12.32
CA ALA A 129 3.50 -17.47 13.51
C ALA A 129 2.27 -17.87 14.34
N PHE A 130 1.13 -18.04 13.71
CA PHE A 130 -0.10 -18.42 14.40
C PHE A 130 -0.01 -19.79 15.04
N GLU A 131 0.58 -20.76 14.36
CA GLU A 131 0.80 -22.12 14.90
C GLU A 131 1.76 -22.11 16.07
N ALA A 132 2.85 -21.32 15.99
CA ALA A 132 3.77 -21.15 17.11
C ALA A 132 3.08 -20.58 18.36
N MET A 133 2.04 -19.76 18.17
CA MET A 133 1.25 -19.17 19.25
C MET A 133 0.08 -20.04 19.73
N GLY A 134 -0.10 -21.22 19.16
CA GLY A 134 -1.08 -22.21 19.61
C GLY A 134 -2.32 -22.36 18.75
N ALA A 135 -2.43 -21.66 17.62
CA ALA A 135 -3.54 -21.84 16.70
C ALA A 135 -3.32 -23.08 15.81
N LYS A 136 -4.42 -23.71 15.41
CA LYS A 136 -4.41 -24.82 14.44
C LYS A 136 -5.22 -24.40 13.22
N MET A 137 -4.71 -24.74 12.04
CA MET A 137 -5.32 -24.43 10.76
C MET A 137 -6.06 -25.66 10.20
N THR A 138 -7.28 -25.43 9.73
CA THR A 138 -8.06 -26.40 8.94
C THR A 138 -8.64 -25.69 7.73
N MET A 139 -8.83 -26.43 6.63
CA MET A 139 -9.45 -25.92 5.40
C MET A 139 -10.89 -26.45 5.27
N ASP A 140 -11.80 -25.56 4.89
CA ASP A 140 -13.16 -25.89 4.51
C ASP A 140 -13.48 -25.18 3.19
N GLY A 141 -13.37 -25.92 2.09
CA GLY A 141 -13.49 -25.37 0.76
C GLY A 141 -12.45 -24.29 0.48
N SER A 142 -12.88 -23.06 0.19
CA SER A 142 -12.01 -21.90 -0.04
C SER A 142 -11.77 -21.05 1.22
N SER A 143 -12.27 -21.51 2.37
CA SER A 143 -12.09 -20.84 3.65
C SER A 143 -10.99 -21.50 4.48
N MET A 144 -10.19 -20.69 5.13
CA MET A 144 -9.20 -21.12 6.10
C MET A 144 -9.71 -20.82 7.50
N ASN A 145 -9.73 -21.84 8.34
CA ASN A 145 -10.12 -21.75 9.74
C ASN A 145 -8.89 -21.86 10.63
N LEU A 146 -8.75 -20.91 11.52
CA LEU A 146 -7.73 -20.91 12.58
C LEU A 146 -8.44 -20.96 13.93
N SER A 147 -8.00 -21.82 14.83
CA SER A 147 -8.60 -21.98 16.16
C SER A 147 -7.57 -22.42 17.21
N THR A 148 -7.72 -21.86 18.38
CA THR A 148 -6.99 -22.29 19.59
C THR A 148 -7.76 -23.32 20.41
N ASN A 149 -8.90 -23.80 19.91
CA ASN A 149 -9.81 -24.71 20.61
C ASN A 149 -10.27 -24.20 22.00
N GLY A 150 -10.50 -22.88 22.09
CA GLY A 150 -11.00 -22.23 23.30
C GLY A 150 -9.92 -21.79 24.29
N GLU A 151 -8.66 -22.07 24.00
CA GLU A 151 -7.55 -21.55 24.78
C GLU A 151 -7.15 -20.16 24.31
N ARG A 152 -6.44 -19.43 25.16
CA ARG A 152 -5.84 -18.15 24.78
C ARG A 152 -4.57 -18.40 23.96
N LEU A 153 -4.29 -17.56 22.95
CA LEU A 153 -2.98 -17.57 22.31
C LEU A 153 -1.89 -17.31 23.35
N HIS A 154 -0.75 -17.95 23.18
CA HIS A 154 0.42 -17.74 24.03
C HIS A 154 1.58 -17.13 23.25
N GLY A 155 2.42 -16.38 23.93
CA GLY A 155 3.62 -15.81 23.35
C GLY A 155 4.59 -16.88 22.83
N ALA A 156 5.35 -16.53 21.80
CA ALA A 156 6.32 -17.40 21.17
C ALA A 156 7.51 -16.60 20.61
N ALA A 157 8.63 -17.27 20.40
CA ALA A 157 9.73 -16.75 19.61
C ALA A 157 9.53 -17.16 18.16
N ILE A 158 9.43 -16.18 17.27
CA ILE A 158 9.09 -16.40 15.85
C ILE A 158 10.17 -15.77 14.98
N TYR A 159 10.86 -16.62 14.21
CA TYR A 159 11.81 -16.17 13.19
C TYR A 159 11.13 -16.13 11.82
N MET A 160 11.16 -14.97 11.16
CA MET A 160 10.66 -14.82 9.81
C MET A 160 11.71 -15.25 8.79
N ASP A 161 11.48 -16.35 8.10
CA ASP A 161 12.42 -16.90 7.11
C ASP A 161 12.70 -15.91 5.97
N THR A 162 11.72 -15.07 5.68
CA THR A 162 11.82 -13.95 4.75
C THR A 162 11.18 -12.73 5.41
N VAL A 163 11.72 -11.54 5.18
CA VAL A 163 11.10 -10.29 5.65
C VAL A 163 9.73 -10.14 4.98
N SER A 164 8.69 -10.08 5.78
CA SER A 164 7.30 -9.98 5.33
C SER A 164 6.53 -8.95 6.15
N VAL A 165 6.05 -7.91 5.48
CA VAL A 165 5.20 -6.87 6.09
C VAL A 165 3.91 -7.49 6.62
N GLY A 166 3.23 -8.26 5.80
CA GLY A 166 1.96 -8.89 6.14
C GLY A 166 2.08 -9.82 7.35
N ALA A 167 3.07 -10.72 7.35
CA ALA A 167 3.29 -11.66 8.45
C ALA A 167 3.71 -10.94 9.73
N THR A 168 4.53 -9.90 9.64
CA THR A 168 4.93 -9.09 10.80
C THR A 168 3.71 -8.43 11.44
N ILE A 169 2.89 -7.74 10.66
CA ILE A 169 1.69 -7.06 11.17
C ILE A 169 0.70 -8.07 11.76
N ASN A 170 0.43 -9.16 11.04
CA ASN A 170 -0.51 -10.17 11.50
C ASN A 170 -0.09 -10.84 12.82
N THR A 171 1.21 -11.10 12.96
CA THR A 171 1.77 -11.61 14.20
C THR A 171 1.61 -10.61 15.36
N ILE A 172 1.86 -9.34 15.11
CA ILE A 172 1.64 -8.27 16.11
C ILE A 172 0.19 -8.25 16.56
N LEU A 173 -0.77 -8.25 15.60
CA LEU A 173 -2.20 -8.23 15.91
C LEU A 173 -2.64 -9.42 16.76
N ALA A 174 -2.14 -10.61 16.45
CA ALA A 174 -2.43 -11.82 17.22
C ALA A 174 -1.77 -11.81 18.61
N ALA A 175 -0.58 -11.23 18.73
CA ALA A 175 0.23 -11.28 19.94
C ALA A 175 -0.16 -10.26 21.01
N VAL A 176 -0.81 -9.17 20.64
CA VAL A 176 -1.04 -8.02 21.52
C VAL A 176 -1.90 -8.36 22.75
N LYS A 177 -2.77 -9.36 22.63
CA LYS A 177 -3.60 -9.91 23.72
C LYS A 177 -3.21 -11.35 24.10
N ALA A 178 -2.14 -11.90 23.54
CA ALA A 178 -1.68 -13.25 23.90
C ALA A 178 -1.12 -13.29 25.31
N GLU A 179 -1.12 -14.47 25.92
CA GLU A 179 -0.52 -14.67 27.24
C GLU A 179 1.00 -14.72 27.11
N GLY A 180 1.72 -13.86 27.85
CA GLY A 180 3.16 -13.85 27.89
C GLY A 180 3.82 -12.98 26.82
N ARG A 181 5.05 -13.34 26.48
CA ARG A 181 5.91 -12.57 25.58
C ARG A 181 6.02 -13.21 24.20
N THR A 182 5.90 -12.39 23.16
CA THR A 182 6.19 -12.75 21.77
C THR A 182 7.41 -11.96 21.30
N VAL A 183 8.35 -12.63 20.64
CA VAL A 183 9.50 -12.00 19.99
C VAL A 183 9.46 -12.35 18.50
N ILE A 184 9.45 -11.34 17.66
CA ILE A 184 9.52 -11.49 16.21
C ILE A 184 10.94 -11.12 15.78
N GLU A 185 11.68 -12.08 15.20
CA GLU A 185 13.00 -11.87 14.65
C GLU A 185 12.94 -11.80 13.11
N ASN A 186 13.83 -11.02 12.52
CA ASN A 186 13.82 -10.71 11.09
C ASN A 186 12.49 -10.06 10.65
N ALA A 187 11.96 -9.20 11.50
CA ALA A 187 10.73 -8.46 11.25
C ALA A 187 10.90 -7.44 10.11
N ALA A 188 9.81 -7.14 9.42
CA ALA A 188 9.76 -6.01 8.50
C ALA A 188 9.83 -4.68 9.25
N ARG A 189 10.32 -3.63 8.59
CA ARG A 189 10.65 -2.33 9.23
C ARG A 189 9.88 -1.15 8.65
N GLU A 190 8.92 -1.39 7.76
CA GLU A 190 8.18 -0.35 7.05
C GLU A 190 7.53 0.64 8.02
N PRO A 191 7.44 1.92 7.63
CA PRO A 191 6.77 2.95 8.44
C PRO A 191 5.35 2.61 8.83
N GLU A 192 4.64 1.87 7.99
CA GLU A 192 3.26 1.43 8.24
C GLU A 192 3.17 0.46 9.42
N ILE A 193 4.22 -0.33 9.67
CA ILE A 193 4.30 -1.19 10.86
C ILE A 193 4.44 -0.35 12.12
N ILE A 194 5.28 0.68 12.08
CA ILE A 194 5.42 1.64 13.18
C ILE A 194 4.07 2.31 13.46
N ASP A 195 3.31 2.64 12.43
CA ASP A 195 2.00 3.27 12.54
C ASP A 195 0.99 2.36 13.25
N VAL A 196 0.93 1.08 12.89
CA VAL A 196 0.10 0.08 13.57
C VAL A 196 0.51 -0.09 15.04
N VAL A 197 1.80 -0.18 15.31
CA VAL A 197 2.32 -0.31 16.67
C VAL A 197 2.01 0.94 17.50
N THR A 198 2.11 2.12 16.92
CA THR A 198 1.76 3.38 17.59
C THR A 198 0.29 3.40 17.98
N LEU A 199 -0.62 3.00 17.08
CA LEU A 199 -2.04 2.84 17.42
C LEU A 199 -2.22 1.89 18.60
N LEU A 200 -1.66 0.69 18.53
CA LEU A 200 -1.84 -0.34 19.57
C LEU A 200 -1.26 0.10 20.91
N ASN A 201 -0.06 0.70 20.93
CA ASN A 201 0.53 1.22 22.15
C ASN A 201 -0.27 2.35 22.77
N ASN A 202 -0.86 3.23 21.94
CA ASN A 202 -1.76 4.27 22.41
C ASN A 202 -3.08 3.70 22.96
N MET A 203 -3.43 2.49 22.60
CA MET A 203 -4.56 1.74 23.18
C MET A 203 -4.19 0.98 24.46
N GLY A 204 -2.92 0.99 24.86
CA GLY A 204 -2.43 0.32 26.06
C GLY A 204 -1.64 -0.96 25.82
N ALA A 205 -1.30 -1.29 24.57
CA ALA A 205 -0.42 -2.42 24.27
C ALA A 205 1.02 -2.14 24.71
N HIS A 206 1.81 -3.20 24.85
CA HIS A 206 3.22 -3.14 25.21
C HIS A 206 4.07 -3.75 24.11
N ILE A 207 4.39 -2.94 23.09
CA ILE A 207 5.17 -3.34 21.91
C ILE A 207 6.42 -2.50 21.81
N ARG A 208 7.57 -3.12 21.64
CA ARG A 208 8.88 -2.46 21.48
C ARG A 208 9.59 -2.99 20.25
N GLY A 209 10.44 -2.14 19.67
CA GLY A 209 11.30 -2.50 18.54
C GLY A 209 10.70 -2.31 17.15
N ALA A 210 9.51 -1.72 17.02
CA ALA A 210 8.95 -1.39 15.71
C ALA A 210 9.91 -0.50 14.92
N GLY A 211 10.11 -0.82 13.63
CA GLY A 211 11.12 -0.15 12.79
C GLY A 211 12.51 -0.79 12.86
N THR A 212 12.69 -1.80 13.70
CA THR A 212 13.90 -2.64 13.76
C THR A 212 13.58 -4.07 13.33
N ASP A 213 14.60 -4.92 13.25
CA ASP A 213 14.45 -6.32 12.86
C ASP A 213 13.95 -7.23 14.01
N ILE A 214 13.86 -6.72 15.25
CA ILE A 214 13.36 -7.45 16.40
C ILE A 214 12.24 -6.67 17.06
N ILE A 215 11.04 -7.28 17.12
CA ILE A 215 9.87 -6.71 17.78
C ILE A 215 9.50 -7.60 18.97
N THR A 216 9.34 -6.99 20.13
CA THR A 216 8.96 -7.67 21.36
C THR A 216 7.60 -7.19 21.83
N ILE A 217 6.70 -8.13 22.13
CA ILE A 217 5.31 -7.84 22.51
C ILE A 217 5.02 -8.57 23.85
N GLU A 218 4.63 -7.79 24.86
CA GLU A 218 4.05 -8.34 26.09
C GLU A 218 2.53 -8.27 25.98
N GLY A 219 1.86 -9.40 26.08
CA GLY A 219 0.40 -9.44 25.97
C GLY A 219 -0.31 -8.68 27.08
N VAL A 220 -1.47 -8.10 26.75
CA VAL A 220 -2.33 -7.39 27.70
C VAL A 220 -3.76 -7.93 27.65
N ASP A 221 -4.52 -7.72 28.72
CA ASP A 221 -5.91 -8.19 28.79
C ASP A 221 -6.89 -7.19 28.20
N TYR A 222 -6.58 -5.90 28.27
CA TYR A 222 -7.47 -4.82 27.90
C TYR A 222 -6.79 -3.79 27.01
N LEU A 223 -7.49 -3.34 25.98
CA LEU A 223 -7.08 -2.23 25.12
C LEU A 223 -8.17 -1.16 25.10
N HIS A 224 -7.85 0.03 25.60
CA HIS A 224 -8.78 1.15 25.63
C HIS A 224 -8.88 1.84 24.27
N GLY A 225 -9.82 2.76 24.14
CA GLY A 225 -9.97 3.60 22.96
C GLY A 225 -8.86 4.64 22.85
N THR A 226 -8.66 5.14 21.64
CA THR A 226 -7.73 6.23 21.36
C THR A 226 -8.13 6.97 20.09
N ARG A 227 -7.50 8.11 19.87
CA ARG A 227 -7.53 8.83 18.60
C ARG A 227 -6.15 8.78 17.96
N HIS A 228 -6.08 8.38 16.70
CA HIS A 228 -4.83 8.14 15.99
C HIS A 228 -4.83 8.82 14.62
N GLN A 229 -3.74 9.53 14.31
CA GLN A 229 -3.51 10.13 13.01
C GLN A 229 -2.75 9.15 12.12
N VAL A 230 -3.32 8.80 10.98
CA VAL A 230 -2.66 7.96 9.96
C VAL A 230 -1.46 8.69 9.37
N ILE A 231 -0.33 8.00 9.21
CA ILE A 231 0.86 8.57 8.56
C ILE A 231 0.58 8.92 7.10
N PRO A 232 1.31 9.91 6.51
CA PRO A 232 1.18 10.21 5.09
C PRO A 232 1.57 9.02 4.22
N ASP A 233 0.88 8.85 3.08
CA ASP A 233 1.16 7.78 2.13
C ASP A 233 2.46 8.07 1.36
N ARG A 234 3.54 7.39 1.72
CA ARG A 234 4.84 7.53 1.05
C ARG A 234 4.81 7.06 -0.40
N ILE A 235 3.94 6.11 -0.75
CA ILE A 235 3.83 5.61 -2.11
C ILE A 235 3.07 6.61 -3.00
N GLU A 236 2.00 7.20 -2.50
CA GLU A 236 1.33 8.32 -3.18
C GLU A 236 2.30 9.50 -3.36
N ALA A 237 3.05 9.86 -2.31
CA ALA A 237 4.06 10.92 -2.38
C ALA A 237 5.11 10.64 -3.45
N GLY A 238 5.68 9.45 -3.48
CA GLY A 238 6.65 9.05 -4.50
C GLY A 238 6.04 9.06 -5.92
N THR A 239 4.79 8.65 -6.06
CA THR A 239 4.07 8.70 -7.34
C THR A 239 3.94 10.14 -7.84
N TYR A 240 3.51 11.08 -6.99
CA TYR A 240 3.40 12.51 -7.38
C TYR A 240 4.76 13.17 -7.58
N ILE A 241 5.80 12.78 -6.87
CA ILE A 241 7.17 13.27 -7.11
C ILE A 241 7.66 12.81 -8.48
N ALA A 242 7.47 11.54 -8.83
CA ALA A 242 7.80 11.02 -10.16
C ALA A 242 7.01 11.72 -11.27
N LEU A 243 5.72 11.91 -11.07
CA LEU A 243 4.84 12.65 -11.99
C LEU A 243 5.30 14.09 -12.15
N ALA A 244 5.62 14.78 -11.08
CA ALA A 244 6.09 16.15 -11.09
C ALA A 244 7.42 16.30 -11.84
N ALA A 245 8.33 15.34 -11.69
CA ALA A 245 9.58 15.31 -12.43
C ALA A 245 9.38 15.01 -13.92
N ALA A 246 8.37 14.21 -14.26
CA ALA A 246 8.09 13.81 -15.66
C ALA A 246 7.38 14.90 -16.48
N VAL A 247 6.40 15.60 -15.88
CA VAL A 247 5.50 16.51 -16.60
C VAL A 247 5.32 17.87 -15.93
N GLY A 248 5.95 18.10 -14.78
CA GLY A 248 5.76 19.32 -14.01
C GLY A 248 6.61 20.49 -14.48
N GLU A 249 6.12 21.69 -14.24
CA GLU A 249 6.85 22.96 -14.33
C GLU A 249 6.87 23.68 -12.99
N GLY A 250 7.21 22.96 -11.92
CA GLY A 250 7.19 23.42 -10.55
C GLY A 250 5.94 22.94 -9.82
N ILE A 251 6.05 21.84 -9.10
CA ILE A 251 4.97 21.26 -8.29
C ILE A 251 5.41 21.12 -6.85
N GLN A 252 4.60 21.65 -5.95
CA GLN A 252 4.74 21.50 -4.50
C GLN A 252 3.93 20.29 -4.04
N ILE A 253 4.58 19.34 -3.39
CA ILE A 253 3.94 18.16 -2.84
C ILE A 253 3.98 18.27 -1.32
N ASN A 254 2.82 18.44 -0.70
CA ASN A 254 2.67 18.66 0.73
C ASN A 254 2.35 17.36 1.47
N ASN A 255 2.61 17.35 2.79
CA ASN A 255 2.40 16.21 3.66
C ASN A 255 3.29 15.01 3.27
N VAL A 256 4.57 15.27 3.08
CA VAL A 256 5.60 14.27 2.74
C VAL A 256 6.62 14.21 3.85
N LEU A 257 6.90 13.01 4.34
CA LEU A 257 7.98 12.75 5.29
C LEU A 257 9.17 12.15 4.53
N TYR A 258 10.24 12.92 4.40
CA TYR A 258 11.46 12.53 3.69
C TYR A 258 12.02 11.20 4.21
N GLU A 259 12.02 11.00 5.52
CA GLU A 259 12.55 9.81 6.18
C GLU A 259 11.87 8.51 5.71
N HIS A 260 10.66 8.60 5.19
CA HIS A 260 9.95 7.45 4.63
C HIS A 260 10.33 7.14 3.18
N LEU A 261 11.08 8.02 2.50
CA LEU A 261 11.35 7.99 1.06
C LEU A 261 12.84 8.11 0.71
N GLU A 262 13.76 7.96 1.65
CA GLU A 262 15.19 8.25 1.46
C GLU A 262 15.79 7.51 0.25
N SER A 263 15.54 6.21 0.12
CA SER A 263 16.09 5.42 -0.99
C SER A 263 15.50 5.80 -2.34
N PHE A 264 14.22 6.16 -2.38
CA PHE A 264 13.55 6.65 -3.59
C PHE A 264 14.14 8.01 -4.03
N ILE A 265 14.25 8.94 -3.10
CA ILE A 265 14.82 10.28 -3.35
C ILE A 265 16.28 10.18 -3.78
N ALA A 266 17.07 9.28 -3.18
CA ALA A 266 18.46 9.04 -3.58
C ALA A 266 18.55 8.62 -5.06
N LYS A 267 17.63 7.79 -5.55
CA LYS A 267 17.58 7.41 -6.98
C LYS A 267 17.19 8.58 -7.88
N LEU A 268 16.28 9.42 -7.45
CA LEU A 268 15.93 10.64 -8.19
C LEU A 268 17.13 11.62 -8.26
N GLU A 269 17.87 11.77 -7.18
CA GLU A 269 19.10 12.59 -7.16
C GLU A 269 20.17 12.00 -8.09
N GLU A 270 20.33 10.68 -8.12
CA GLU A 270 21.24 9.98 -9.04
C GLU A 270 20.86 10.24 -10.51
N MET A 271 19.56 10.32 -10.82
CA MET A 271 19.07 10.71 -12.14
C MET A 271 19.34 12.18 -12.48
N GLY A 272 19.62 13.02 -11.48
CA GLY A 272 19.77 14.45 -11.65
C GLY A 272 18.47 15.23 -11.48
N VAL A 273 17.46 14.66 -10.83
CA VAL A 273 16.20 15.36 -10.53
C VAL A 273 16.48 16.52 -9.56
N ARG A 274 16.05 17.71 -9.97
CA ARG A 274 16.17 18.93 -9.13
C ARG A 274 14.89 19.08 -8.32
N MET A 275 15.05 19.10 -7.01
CA MET A 275 13.97 19.25 -6.04
C MET A 275 14.48 19.89 -4.77
N THR A 276 13.59 20.54 -4.03
CA THR A 276 13.87 21.11 -2.71
C THR A 276 13.05 20.37 -1.68
N ILE A 277 13.74 19.76 -0.72
CA ILE A 277 13.12 18.99 0.37
C ILE A 277 13.01 19.89 1.59
N SER A 278 11.81 20.00 2.14
CA SER A 278 11.49 20.70 3.38
C SER A 278 11.04 19.69 4.44
N GLU A 279 10.70 20.17 5.63
CA GLU A 279 10.32 19.31 6.76
C GLU A 279 9.16 18.37 6.43
N ASP A 280 8.12 18.87 5.75
CA ASP A 280 6.90 18.14 5.43
C ASP A 280 6.45 18.28 3.98
N SER A 281 7.35 18.69 3.09
CA SER A 281 7.03 18.92 1.68
C SER A 281 8.23 18.75 0.76
N VAL A 282 7.95 18.54 -0.52
CA VAL A 282 8.95 18.49 -1.60
C VAL A 282 8.48 19.39 -2.74
N PHE A 283 9.32 20.31 -3.17
CA PHE A 283 9.11 21.09 -4.38
C PHE A 283 9.96 20.52 -5.51
N VAL A 284 9.30 20.10 -6.60
CA VAL A 284 9.96 19.52 -7.78
C VAL A 284 9.96 20.52 -8.89
N GLU A 285 11.15 20.93 -9.34
CA GLU A 285 11.34 21.83 -10.45
C GLU A 285 11.10 21.14 -11.81
N LYS A 286 10.99 21.91 -12.87
CA LYS A 286 11.04 21.40 -14.24
C LYS A 286 12.39 20.70 -14.46
N GLN A 287 12.34 19.51 -15.06
CA GLN A 287 13.52 18.69 -15.28
C GLN A 287 14.05 18.78 -16.71
N GLU A 288 15.35 18.66 -16.85
CA GLU A 288 16.06 18.57 -18.11
C GLU A 288 17.25 17.61 -17.97
N ASN A 289 17.55 16.85 -19.03
CA ASN A 289 18.74 16.01 -19.13
C ASN A 289 18.93 15.01 -18.00
N LEU A 290 17.87 14.29 -17.66
CA LEU A 290 17.96 13.22 -16.66
C LEU A 290 18.82 12.05 -17.17
N LYS A 291 19.51 11.38 -16.26
CA LYS A 291 20.37 10.23 -16.54
C LYS A 291 19.64 8.92 -16.24
N ALA A 292 19.85 7.92 -17.09
CA ALA A 292 19.38 6.57 -16.82
C ALA A 292 20.07 5.98 -15.57
N VAL A 293 19.30 5.21 -14.80
CA VAL A 293 19.75 4.55 -13.59
C VAL A 293 19.30 3.10 -13.54
N HIS A 294 19.91 2.32 -12.65
CA HIS A 294 19.49 0.96 -12.35
C HIS A 294 18.74 0.94 -11.02
N ILE A 295 17.54 0.35 -11.05
CA ILE A 295 16.68 0.20 -9.87
C ILE A 295 16.70 -1.25 -9.43
N LYS A 296 16.87 -1.46 -8.13
CA LYS A 296 16.71 -2.75 -7.49
C LYS A 296 15.85 -2.58 -6.25
N THR A 297 14.69 -3.21 -6.23
CA THR A 297 13.84 -3.18 -5.04
C THR A 297 14.41 -4.04 -3.93
N SER A 298 14.16 -3.67 -2.71
CA SER A 298 14.52 -4.45 -1.52
C SER A 298 13.61 -4.08 -0.35
N PRO A 299 13.55 -4.91 0.71
CA PRO A 299 12.80 -4.56 1.90
C PRO A 299 13.21 -3.18 2.45
N TYR A 300 12.25 -2.48 3.05
CA TYR A 300 12.52 -1.17 3.67
C TYR A 300 13.73 -1.27 4.65
N PRO A 301 14.64 -0.31 4.66
CA PRO A 301 14.61 1.00 4.01
C PRO A 301 15.13 1.05 2.56
N GLY A 302 15.24 -0.07 1.88
CA GLY A 302 15.58 -0.13 0.47
C GLY A 302 14.46 0.42 -0.43
N PHE A 303 14.70 0.39 -1.76
CA PHE A 303 13.75 0.91 -2.73
C PHE A 303 12.45 0.09 -2.71
N ALA A 304 11.32 0.77 -2.48
CA ALA A 304 10.02 0.12 -2.34
C ALA A 304 9.54 -0.48 -3.67
N THR A 305 9.12 -1.75 -3.64
CA THR A 305 8.52 -2.41 -4.80
C THR A 305 7.28 -1.66 -5.32
N ASP A 306 6.50 -1.03 -4.44
CA ASP A 306 5.30 -0.26 -4.80
C ASP A 306 5.62 1.02 -5.59
N LEU A 307 6.85 1.50 -5.58
CA LEU A 307 7.31 2.66 -6.37
C LEU A 307 8.00 2.30 -7.68
N GLN A 308 8.26 1.02 -7.92
CA GLN A 308 8.92 0.55 -9.13
C GLN A 308 8.11 0.91 -10.39
N GLN A 309 6.82 0.57 -10.43
CA GLN A 309 5.97 0.85 -11.58
C GLN A 309 5.68 2.35 -11.73
N PRO A 310 5.29 3.12 -10.69
CA PRO A 310 5.06 4.55 -10.84
C PRO A 310 6.29 5.35 -11.28
N LEU A 311 7.50 4.90 -10.95
CA LEU A 311 8.74 5.54 -11.39
C LEU A 311 9.05 5.26 -12.86
N THR A 312 8.60 4.16 -13.41
CA THR A 312 8.98 3.70 -14.76
C THR A 312 8.75 4.76 -15.86
N PRO A 313 7.62 5.48 -15.93
CA PRO A 313 7.44 6.52 -16.95
C PRO A 313 8.50 7.63 -16.88
N LEU A 314 8.91 8.06 -15.69
CA LEU A 314 9.99 9.02 -15.53
C LEU A 314 11.31 8.48 -16.06
N LEU A 315 11.64 7.21 -15.79
CA LEU A 315 12.85 6.56 -16.30
C LEU A 315 12.93 6.61 -17.83
N LEU A 316 11.78 6.52 -18.51
CA LEU A 316 11.70 6.57 -19.97
C LEU A 316 12.08 7.96 -20.56
N THR A 317 12.15 9.00 -19.75
CA THR A 317 12.61 10.34 -20.17
C THR A 317 14.13 10.50 -20.05
N ALA A 318 14.79 9.60 -19.37
CA ALA A 318 16.23 9.70 -19.08
C ALA A 318 17.09 9.36 -20.30
N ASN A 319 18.27 9.95 -20.37
CA ASN A 319 19.26 9.65 -21.39
C ASN A 319 20.02 8.37 -21.05
N GLY A 320 19.97 7.40 -21.94
CA GLY A 320 20.76 6.17 -21.81
C GLY A 320 19.92 4.93 -21.55
N LYS A 321 20.62 3.86 -21.20
CA LYS A 321 20.04 2.55 -20.84
C LYS A 321 20.02 2.38 -19.34
N GLY A 322 18.92 1.84 -18.84
CA GLY A 322 18.80 1.45 -17.44
C GLY A 322 18.04 0.15 -17.28
N SER A 323 17.86 -0.26 -16.04
CA SER A 323 17.18 -1.51 -15.72
C SER A 323 16.43 -1.42 -14.39
N ILE A 324 15.46 -2.31 -14.25
CA ILE A 324 14.70 -2.50 -13.00
C ILE A 324 14.72 -4.00 -12.69
N VAL A 325 15.17 -4.33 -11.48
CA VAL A 325 15.07 -5.69 -10.91
C VAL A 325 14.18 -5.61 -9.68
N ASP A 326 13.04 -6.29 -9.72
CA ASP A 326 12.16 -6.39 -8.56
C ASP A 326 12.44 -7.71 -7.84
N THR A 327 13.06 -7.62 -6.66
CA THR A 327 13.41 -8.78 -5.84
C THR A 327 12.27 -9.19 -4.90
N ILE A 328 11.26 -8.35 -4.74
CA ILE A 328 10.09 -8.59 -3.86
C ILE A 328 8.97 -9.27 -4.65
N TYR A 329 8.64 -8.72 -5.82
CA TYR A 329 7.64 -9.24 -6.74
C TYR A 329 8.22 -9.37 -8.14
N GLN A 330 8.88 -10.48 -8.40
CA GLN A 330 9.58 -10.72 -9.67
C GLN A 330 8.67 -10.66 -10.90
N LYS A 331 7.39 -10.97 -10.72
CA LYS A 331 6.37 -10.91 -11.78
C LYS A 331 5.70 -9.54 -11.95
N ARG A 332 6.20 -8.51 -11.29
CA ARG A 332 5.65 -7.15 -11.39
C ARG A 332 6.13 -6.45 -12.66
N VAL A 333 5.68 -6.94 -13.81
CA VAL A 333 6.11 -6.50 -15.14
C VAL A 333 4.94 -6.16 -16.08
N ASN A 334 3.71 -6.22 -15.60
CA ASN A 334 2.51 -6.07 -16.44
C ASN A 334 2.38 -4.69 -17.10
N HIS A 335 2.97 -3.65 -16.51
CA HIS A 335 3.01 -2.30 -17.08
C HIS A 335 3.89 -2.17 -18.33
N VAL A 336 4.86 -3.09 -18.52
CA VAL A 336 5.81 -3.03 -19.63
C VAL A 336 5.10 -3.12 -20.97
N ALA A 337 4.23 -4.11 -21.16
CA ALA A 337 3.48 -4.29 -22.40
C ALA A 337 2.60 -3.08 -22.73
N GLU A 338 1.96 -2.49 -21.72
CA GLU A 338 1.11 -1.32 -21.89
C GLU A 338 1.92 -0.06 -22.27
N LEU A 339 3.10 0.14 -21.67
CA LEU A 339 4.01 1.22 -22.05
C LEU A 339 4.57 1.04 -23.45
N MET A 340 4.82 -0.19 -23.88
CA MET A 340 5.22 -0.51 -25.27
C MET A 340 4.12 -0.08 -26.27
N ARG A 341 2.84 -0.24 -25.94
CA ARG A 341 1.72 0.24 -26.76
C ARG A 341 1.75 1.75 -26.95
N MET A 342 2.30 2.48 -26.00
CA MET A 342 2.46 3.94 -26.05
C MET A 342 3.78 4.38 -26.73
N GLY A 343 4.56 3.43 -27.28
CA GLY A 343 5.77 3.72 -28.02
C GLY A 343 7.06 3.71 -27.18
N ALA A 344 7.02 3.20 -25.97
CA ALA A 344 8.21 3.10 -25.13
C ALA A 344 9.20 2.03 -25.59
N THR A 345 10.49 2.34 -25.52
CA THR A 345 11.58 1.37 -25.69
C THR A 345 11.89 0.72 -24.34
N ILE A 346 11.18 -0.33 -24.06
CA ILE A 346 11.23 -1.06 -22.80
C ILE A 346 10.87 -2.52 -23.06
N GLU A 347 11.54 -3.45 -22.39
CA GLU A 347 11.28 -4.88 -22.52
C GLU A 347 11.65 -5.64 -21.25
N THR A 348 11.09 -6.81 -21.09
CA THR A 348 11.45 -7.75 -20.03
C THR A 348 12.50 -8.72 -20.55
N VAL A 349 13.65 -8.81 -19.88
CA VAL A 349 14.78 -9.68 -20.24
C VAL A 349 15.17 -10.49 -19.00
N GLY A 350 14.82 -11.77 -18.98
CA GLY A 350 15.07 -12.62 -17.81
C GLY A 350 14.34 -12.11 -16.57
N ASP A 351 15.11 -11.78 -15.54
CA ASP A 351 14.62 -11.31 -14.23
C ASP A 351 14.50 -9.78 -14.13
N ARG A 352 14.69 -9.05 -15.23
CA ARG A 352 14.77 -7.60 -15.22
C ARG A 352 13.96 -6.96 -16.32
N ILE A 353 13.62 -5.71 -16.08
CA ILE A 353 13.09 -4.79 -17.08
C ILE A 353 14.26 -3.93 -17.58
N VAL A 354 14.43 -3.84 -18.88
CA VAL A 354 15.46 -3.00 -19.52
C VAL A 354 14.77 -1.91 -20.32
N TYR A 355 15.21 -0.67 -20.15
CA TYR A 355 14.68 0.48 -20.89
C TYR A 355 15.81 1.30 -21.51
N GLN A 356 15.43 2.03 -22.55
CA GLN A 356 16.30 3.02 -23.16
C GLN A 356 15.52 4.29 -23.42
N GLY A 357 16.09 5.41 -23.02
CA GLY A 357 15.52 6.74 -23.24
C GLY A 357 16.49 7.71 -23.93
N PRO A 358 16.00 8.93 -24.23
CA PRO A 358 14.65 9.40 -23.95
C PRO A 358 13.59 8.84 -24.93
N ASN A 359 12.36 8.72 -24.45
CA ASN A 359 11.20 8.33 -25.25
C ASN A 359 10.21 9.47 -25.38
N GLN A 360 9.54 9.55 -26.53
CA GLN A 360 8.35 10.34 -26.70
C GLN A 360 7.16 9.40 -26.81
N LEU A 361 6.30 9.42 -25.80
CA LEU A 361 5.13 8.55 -25.75
C LEU A 361 3.98 9.13 -26.58
N THR A 362 3.17 8.24 -27.13
CA THR A 362 1.95 8.57 -27.87
C THR A 362 0.75 7.98 -27.15
N GLY A 363 -0.32 8.76 -27.04
CA GLY A 363 -1.57 8.30 -26.45
C GLY A 363 -2.12 7.06 -27.14
N ALA A 364 -2.66 6.13 -26.35
CA ALA A 364 -3.19 4.86 -26.82
C ALA A 364 -4.25 4.34 -25.85
N PRO A 365 -5.12 3.40 -26.28
CA PRO A 365 -5.92 2.60 -25.36
C PRO A 365 -5.01 1.65 -24.59
N VAL A 366 -5.04 1.72 -23.26
CA VAL A 366 -4.25 0.89 -22.36
C VAL A 366 -5.09 0.38 -21.22
N LYS A 367 -4.62 -0.64 -20.53
CA LYS A 367 -5.36 -1.34 -19.49
C LYS A 367 -4.57 -1.38 -18.18
N ALA A 368 -5.16 -0.89 -17.11
CA ALA A 368 -4.61 -1.09 -15.78
C ALA A 368 -4.75 -2.56 -15.38
N THR A 369 -3.65 -3.17 -14.97
CA THR A 369 -3.59 -4.58 -14.57
C THR A 369 -3.52 -4.76 -13.06
N ASP A 370 -3.08 -3.72 -12.38
CA ASP A 370 -3.01 -3.62 -10.93
C ASP A 370 -2.92 -2.14 -10.52
N LEU A 371 -2.96 -1.89 -9.22
CA LEU A 371 -2.97 -0.54 -8.66
C LEU A 371 -1.77 0.31 -9.13
N ARG A 372 -0.56 -0.19 -9.02
CA ARG A 372 0.66 0.59 -9.29
C ARG A 372 0.98 0.65 -10.78
N ALA A 373 0.63 -0.38 -11.54
CA ALA A 373 0.65 -0.33 -13.00
C ALA A 373 -0.33 0.74 -13.51
N GLY A 374 -1.51 0.83 -12.93
CA GLY A 374 -2.48 1.87 -13.26
C GLY A 374 -1.93 3.28 -13.02
N ALA A 375 -1.27 3.51 -11.89
CA ALA A 375 -0.61 4.79 -11.62
C ALA A 375 0.48 5.11 -12.66
N ALA A 376 1.28 4.12 -13.05
CA ALA A 376 2.27 4.29 -14.11
C ALA A 376 1.62 4.73 -15.43
N LEU A 377 0.47 4.15 -15.79
CA LEU A 377 -0.25 4.50 -17.01
C LEU A 377 -0.86 5.90 -16.95
N VAL A 378 -1.29 6.36 -15.79
CA VAL A 378 -1.74 7.75 -15.60
C VAL A 378 -0.58 8.72 -15.87
N ILE A 379 0.58 8.48 -15.29
CA ILE A 379 1.78 9.31 -15.52
C ILE A 379 2.17 9.29 -17.01
N ALA A 380 2.22 8.10 -17.61
CA ALA A 380 2.55 7.94 -19.02
C ALA A 380 1.54 8.68 -19.93
N GLY A 381 0.25 8.61 -19.62
CA GLY A 381 -0.79 9.35 -20.35
C GLY A 381 -0.64 10.86 -20.26
N LEU A 382 -0.22 11.38 -19.11
CA LEU A 382 0.08 12.81 -18.93
C LEU A 382 1.30 13.26 -19.73
N MET A 383 2.29 12.36 -19.88
CA MET A 383 3.51 12.61 -20.67
C MET A 383 3.25 12.52 -22.17
N ALA A 384 2.33 11.68 -22.60
CA ALA A 384 2.12 11.30 -24.00
C ALA A 384 1.56 12.46 -24.82
N GLN A 385 1.86 12.45 -26.12
CA GLN A 385 1.16 13.28 -27.09
C GLN A 385 -0.14 12.59 -27.50
N GLY A 386 -1.25 13.34 -27.45
CA GLY A 386 -2.56 12.84 -27.84
C GLY A 386 -3.36 12.26 -26.69
N ARG A 387 -4.34 11.44 -27.03
CA ARG A 387 -5.36 10.91 -26.10
C ARG A 387 -4.99 9.51 -25.65
N THR A 388 -4.98 9.31 -24.34
CA THR A 388 -4.85 8.00 -23.69
C THR A 388 -6.17 7.63 -23.05
N GLU A 389 -6.61 6.39 -23.24
CA GLU A 389 -7.77 5.80 -22.59
C GLU A 389 -7.30 4.68 -21.68
N ILE A 390 -7.59 4.76 -20.38
CA ILE A 390 -7.22 3.73 -19.40
C ILE A 390 -8.48 3.01 -18.96
N THR A 391 -8.51 1.69 -19.17
CA THR A 391 -9.57 0.79 -18.68
C THR A 391 -9.17 0.10 -17.37
N ASN A 392 -10.11 -0.59 -16.72
CA ASN A 392 -9.91 -1.25 -15.42
C ASN A 392 -9.46 -0.28 -14.32
N ILE A 393 -10.01 0.91 -14.33
CA ILE A 393 -9.60 2.01 -13.43
C ILE A 393 -9.94 1.75 -11.96
N GLU A 394 -10.78 0.77 -11.69
CA GLU A 394 -11.08 0.29 -10.35
C GLU A 394 -9.82 -0.11 -9.57
N PHE A 395 -8.79 -0.61 -10.25
CA PHE A 395 -7.49 -0.88 -9.62
C PHE A 395 -6.82 0.40 -9.09
N ILE A 396 -6.92 1.51 -9.83
CA ILE A 396 -6.33 2.80 -9.44
C ILE A 396 -7.06 3.38 -8.22
N LEU A 397 -8.40 3.30 -8.24
CA LEU A 397 -9.24 3.84 -7.17
C LEU A 397 -9.11 3.09 -5.83
N ARG A 398 -8.49 1.92 -5.84
CA ARG A 398 -8.20 1.17 -4.62
C ARG A 398 -7.19 1.85 -3.71
N GLY A 399 -6.33 2.70 -4.23
CA GLY A 399 -5.22 3.24 -3.46
C GLY A 399 -4.86 4.70 -3.68
N TYR A 400 -5.46 5.38 -4.67
CA TYR A 400 -5.18 6.79 -4.95
C TYR A 400 -6.43 7.63 -4.70
N SER A 401 -6.43 8.32 -3.57
CA SER A 401 -7.52 9.17 -3.14
C SER A 401 -7.64 10.42 -4.03
N HIS A 402 -8.83 10.65 -4.58
CA HIS A 402 -9.16 11.84 -5.38
C HIS A 402 -8.17 12.12 -6.52
N ILE A 403 -7.69 11.07 -7.18
CA ILE A 403 -6.63 11.21 -8.20
C ILE A 403 -7.05 12.14 -9.35
N ILE A 404 -8.29 12.05 -9.81
CA ILE A 404 -8.79 12.90 -10.92
C ILE A 404 -8.78 14.37 -10.50
N GLU A 405 -9.37 14.69 -9.36
CA GLU A 405 -9.48 16.07 -8.84
C GLU A 405 -8.10 16.65 -8.53
N LYS A 406 -7.22 15.87 -7.92
CA LYS A 406 -5.84 16.30 -7.62
C LYS A 406 -5.06 16.64 -8.89
N LEU A 407 -5.17 15.81 -9.92
CA LEU A 407 -4.51 16.06 -11.20
C LEU A 407 -5.12 17.22 -11.97
N GLN A 408 -6.45 17.39 -11.93
CA GLN A 408 -7.11 18.56 -12.51
C GLN A 408 -6.66 19.87 -11.86
N GLN A 409 -6.47 19.88 -10.54
CA GLN A 409 -5.92 21.04 -9.81
C GLN A 409 -4.50 21.40 -10.25
N LEU A 410 -3.71 20.43 -10.69
CA LEU A 410 -2.38 20.66 -11.24
C LEU A 410 -2.41 21.12 -12.72
N GLY A 411 -3.58 21.16 -13.35
CA GLY A 411 -3.77 21.59 -14.73
C GLY A 411 -3.84 20.45 -15.74
N ALA A 412 -3.98 19.20 -15.30
CA ALA A 412 -4.15 18.07 -16.20
C ALA A 412 -5.50 18.09 -16.89
N ASP A 413 -5.49 17.69 -18.16
CA ASP A 413 -6.72 17.41 -18.94
C ASP A 413 -7.03 15.92 -18.77
N ILE A 414 -7.73 15.61 -17.69
CA ILE A 414 -8.08 14.27 -17.27
C ILE A 414 -9.54 14.22 -16.82
N GLU A 415 -10.25 13.17 -17.21
CA GLU A 415 -11.63 12.95 -16.80
C GLU A 415 -11.93 11.47 -16.63
N LEU A 416 -12.90 11.19 -15.76
CA LEU A 416 -13.50 9.88 -15.60
C LEU A 416 -14.80 9.86 -16.37
N ILE A 417 -14.93 8.94 -17.33
CA ILE A 417 -16.17 8.74 -18.10
C ILE A 417 -16.77 7.38 -17.79
N ASP A 418 -18.09 7.29 -17.83
CA ASP A 418 -18.83 6.04 -17.74
C ASP A 418 -19.58 5.83 -19.06
N GLU A 419 -19.02 4.96 -19.91
CA GLU A 419 -19.70 4.55 -21.15
C GLU A 419 -20.75 3.47 -20.79
N ALA A 420 -21.99 3.76 -21.15
CA ALA A 420 -23.14 2.87 -20.92
C ALA A 420 -22.98 1.49 -21.60
#